data_0395879d12d097e3e92aeae49c7c6323
#
_entry.id   0395879d12d097e3e92aeae49c7c6323
#
_cell.length_a   1.000
_cell.length_b   1.000
_cell.length_c   1.000
_cell.angle_alpha   90.00
_cell.angle_beta   90.00
_cell.angle_gamma   90.00
#
_symmetry.space_group_name_H-M   'P 1'
#
loop_
_entity.id
_entity.type
_entity.pdbx_description
1 polymer ?
#
loop_
_entity_poly.entity_id
_entity_poly.type
_entity_poly.pdbx_seq_one_letter_code
_entity_poly.pdbx_strand_id
1 'polypeptide(L)'
;MISFDEYNLLESFIGSENFEILLEKNLTSEIDKNIKFGIVMPTHKISDGGAQTGRQKFMDTPSLLRDSLGSIKNQKYDNYVVYLVGDKYDGDEEIKKVMDEVIPKGKLKYHNLSTPGERDKGFTKQQFRYTAGCGAMNKGLQMAKNDGCDYIVRIDHDDKWSPDHLELLAKAYTQYPELAYVFTRSRKKVDATNSSKKFMYQPRDERHTNTIEPNNLGYTHGDVSHSAVSWRPSMCGDLRYRDASQQANTAPKIPMAKTNPADVDMFNRMMKAIKDKGHKYMYIPRLTSFYRNRKGKF
;
A
#
# COMPACT_ATOMS: atom_id res chain seq x y z
N MET A 1 23.09 0.78 -3.82
CA MET A 1 24.02 1.36 -2.84
C MET A 1 23.34 2.59 -2.26
N ILE A 2 23.17 2.70 -0.94
CA ILE A 2 22.65 3.92 -0.29
C ILE A 2 23.74 4.95 -0.46
N SER A 3 23.42 6.19 -0.88
CA SER A 3 24.40 7.26 -0.93
C SER A 3 24.80 7.67 0.50
N PHE A 4 25.99 8.27 0.66
CA PHE A 4 26.49 8.74 1.94
C PHE A 4 25.52 9.77 2.59
N ASP A 5 24.85 10.58 1.79
CA ASP A 5 23.84 11.55 2.25
C ASP A 5 22.54 10.86 2.71
N GLU A 6 22.14 9.76 2.06
CA GLU A 6 21.02 8.94 2.53
C GLU A 6 21.36 8.21 3.83
N TYR A 7 22.60 7.76 3.99
CA TYR A 7 23.07 7.13 5.24
C TYR A 7 23.08 8.14 6.40
N ASN A 8 23.61 9.33 6.20
CA ASN A 8 23.65 10.39 7.21
C ASN A 8 22.24 10.91 7.56
N LEU A 9 21.36 11.01 6.56
CA LEU A 9 19.95 11.33 6.79
C LEU A 9 19.29 10.23 7.64
N LEU A 10 19.56 8.98 7.34
CA LEU A 10 19.05 7.82 8.05
C LEU A 10 19.64 7.68 9.46
N GLU A 11 20.92 8.03 9.69
CA GLU A 11 21.51 8.08 11.03
C GLU A 11 20.83 9.09 11.95
N SER A 12 20.35 10.23 11.43
CA SER A 12 19.56 11.16 12.21
C SER A 12 18.20 10.63 12.66
N PHE A 13 17.71 9.54 12.04
CA PHE A 13 16.46 8.84 12.37
C PHE A 13 16.65 7.68 13.36
N ILE A 14 17.87 7.16 13.51
CA ILE A 14 18.21 6.00 14.33
C ILE A 14 18.05 6.27 15.85
N GLY A 15 17.74 7.48 16.26
CA GLY A 15 17.47 7.83 17.66
C GLY A 15 16.16 7.28 18.25
N SER A 16 15.34 6.52 17.50
CA SER A 16 14.20 5.80 18.07
C SER A 16 14.60 4.34 18.26
N GLU A 17 14.62 3.87 19.49
CA GLU A 17 14.92 2.48 19.89
C GLU A 17 14.10 1.41 19.15
N ASN A 18 13.07 1.83 18.40
CA ASN A 18 12.10 0.95 17.72
C ASN A 18 12.24 0.91 16.20
N PHE A 19 13.18 1.64 15.61
CA PHE A 19 13.36 1.70 14.15
C PHE A 19 14.66 1.04 13.72
N GLU A 20 14.59 0.15 12.75
CA GLU A 20 15.75 -0.51 12.18
C GLU A 20 15.80 -0.32 10.66
N ILE A 21 17.01 -0.11 10.14
CA ILE A 21 17.30 -0.13 8.71
C ILE A 21 18.10 -1.39 8.43
N LEU A 22 17.55 -2.26 7.60
CA LEU A 22 18.23 -3.48 7.24
C LEU A 22 18.60 -3.47 5.77
N LEU A 23 19.92 -3.50 5.49
CA LEU A 23 20.40 -3.66 4.13
C LEU A 23 20.09 -5.09 3.66
N GLU A 24 19.67 -5.23 2.40
CA GLU A 24 19.36 -6.53 1.78
C GLU A 24 20.46 -7.58 1.99
N LYS A 25 21.73 -7.16 1.93
CA LYS A 25 22.89 -8.06 2.15
C LYS A 25 22.97 -8.64 3.57
N ASN A 26 22.27 -8.06 4.53
CA ASN A 26 22.23 -8.50 5.93
C ASN A 26 20.98 -9.31 6.24
N LEU A 27 20.08 -9.50 5.26
CA LEU A 27 18.93 -10.38 5.40
C LEU A 27 19.37 -11.84 5.36
N THR A 28 18.76 -12.65 6.20
CA THR A 28 18.96 -14.10 6.19
C THR A 28 18.64 -14.71 4.82
N SER A 29 19.33 -15.78 4.46
CA SER A 29 18.95 -16.60 3.29
C SER A 29 17.78 -17.54 3.59
N GLU A 30 17.56 -17.85 4.88
CA GLU A 30 16.46 -18.70 5.32
C GLU A 30 15.13 -17.96 5.33
N ILE A 31 14.06 -18.68 5.01
CA ILE A 31 12.70 -18.13 5.01
C ILE A 31 11.77 -19.12 5.72
N ASP A 32 11.06 -18.64 6.73
CA ASP A 32 9.97 -19.41 7.31
C ASP A 32 8.83 -19.57 6.30
N LYS A 33 8.62 -20.79 5.84
CA LYS A 33 7.59 -21.15 4.85
C LYS A 33 6.16 -21.03 5.39
N ASN A 34 5.99 -20.88 6.71
CA ASN A 34 4.69 -20.70 7.32
C ASN A 34 4.20 -19.24 7.26
N ILE A 35 5.06 -18.27 6.94
CA ILE A 35 4.66 -16.88 6.75
C ILE A 35 3.66 -16.80 5.60
N LYS A 36 2.39 -16.51 5.90
CA LYS A 36 1.31 -16.41 4.93
C LYS A 36 0.90 -14.96 4.73
N PHE A 37 1.12 -14.44 3.54
CA PHE A 37 0.70 -13.08 3.20
C PHE A 37 -0.73 -13.01 2.69
N GLY A 38 -1.51 -12.10 3.25
CA GLY A 38 -2.77 -11.64 2.69
C GLY A 38 -2.53 -10.39 1.84
N ILE A 39 -2.62 -10.50 0.53
CA ILE A 39 -2.44 -9.36 -0.38
C ILE A 39 -3.79 -8.70 -0.62
N VAL A 40 -3.99 -7.50 -0.07
CA VAL A 40 -5.25 -6.75 -0.22
C VAL A 40 -5.14 -5.80 -1.41
N MET A 41 -6.04 -5.99 -2.38
CA MET A 41 -6.11 -5.22 -3.62
C MET A 41 -7.52 -4.68 -3.83
N PRO A 42 -7.78 -3.37 -3.56
CA PRO A 42 -9.03 -2.74 -3.96
C PRO A 42 -9.03 -2.45 -5.47
N THR A 43 -10.18 -2.57 -6.10
CA THR A 43 -10.34 -2.21 -7.51
C THR A 43 -11.68 -1.53 -7.77
N HIS A 44 -11.73 -0.69 -8.79
CA HIS A 44 -12.96 -0.05 -9.26
C HIS A 44 -12.92 0.08 -10.78
N LYS A 45 -14.09 0.18 -11.40
CA LYS A 45 -14.16 0.41 -12.84
C LYS A 45 -13.75 1.84 -13.15
N ILE A 46 -12.71 1.98 -13.94
CA ILE A 46 -12.34 3.27 -14.53
C ILE A 46 -13.25 3.44 -15.74
N SER A 47 -14.22 4.35 -15.64
CA SER A 47 -15.12 4.67 -16.75
C SER A 47 -14.46 5.65 -17.71
N ASP A 48 -14.64 5.41 -19.01
CA ASP A 48 -14.26 6.37 -20.04
C ASP A 48 -14.97 7.72 -19.80
N GLY A 49 -14.20 8.75 -19.58
CA GLY A 49 -14.71 10.11 -19.34
C GLY A 49 -14.90 10.55 -17.90
N GLY A 50 -14.65 9.70 -16.92
CA GLY A 50 -14.65 10.09 -15.51
C GLY A 50 -13.51 11.06 -15.18
N ALA A 51 -13.79 12.35 -15.23
CA ALA A 51 -12.84 13.47 -15.08
C ALA A 51 -12.09 13.53 -13.72
N GLN A 52 -12.18 12.49 -12.89
CA GLN A 52 -11.79 12.61 -11.49
C GLN A 52 -10.28 12.53 -11.25
N THR A 53 -9.49 11.88 -12.10
CA THR A 53 -8.05 11.69 -11.81
C THR A 53 -7.09 11.99 -12.96
N GLY A 54 -7.55 12.28 -14.17
CA GLY A 54 -6.66 12.51 -15.33
C GLY A 54 -5.84 11.28 -15.77
N ARG A 55 -6.05 10.11 -15.14
CA ARG A 55 -5.34 8.86 -15.45
C ARG A 55 -6.00 8.07 -16.59
N GLN A 56 -7.22 8.40 -16.94
CA GLN A 56 -8.19 7.54 -17.61
C GLN A 56 -8.11 7.49 -19.13
N LYS A 57 -7.24 8.27 -19.76
CA LYS A 57 -7.16 8.30 -21.22
C LYS A 57 -6.44 7.12 -21.88
N PHE A 58 -5.75 6.29 -21.12
CA PHE A 58 -4.73 5.41 -21.71
C PHE A 58 -4.82 3.92 -21.32
N MET A 59 -5.59 3.55 -20.29
CA MET A 59 -5.69 2.14 -19.88
C MET A 59 -7.01 1.87 -19.16
N ASP A 60 -7.64 0.76 -19.51
CA ASP A 60 -8.82 0.23 -18.81
C ASP A 60 -8.41 -0.54 -17.54
N THR A 61 -9.37 -0.75 -16.64
CA THR A 61 -9.12 -1.49 -15.40
C THR A 61 -8.67 -2.93 -15.62
N PRO A 62 -9.23 -3.72 -16.57
CA PRO A 62 -8.75 -5.07 -16.86
C PRO A 62 -7.27 -5.11 -17.25
N SER A 63 -6.79 -4.18 -18.07
CA SER A 63 -5.37 -4.11 -18.46
C SER A 63 -4.46 -3.75 -17.29
N LEU A 64 -4.87 -2.79 -16.46
CA LEU A 64 -4.14 -2.42 -15.24
C LEU A 64 -4.05 -3.60 -14.28
N LEU A 65 -5.18 -4.26 -14.07
CA LEU A 65 -5.29 -5.41 -13.17
C LEU A 65 -4.44 -6.59 -13.67
N ARG A 66 -4.43 -6.86 -14.98
CA ARG A 66 -3.58 -7.90 -15.58
C ARG A 66 -2.10 -7.64 -15.28
N ASP A 67 -1.67 -6.42 -15.39
CA ASP A 67 -0.30 -6.01 -15.10
C ASP A 67 0.06 -6.19 -13.61
N SER A 68 -0.81 -5.75 -12.70
CA SER A 68 -0.59 -5.86 -11.26
C SER A 68 -0.63 -7.31 -10.79
N LEU A 69 -1.64 -8.08 -11.18
CA LEU A 69 -1.73 -9.51 -10.88
C LEU A 69 -0.58 -10.31 -11.49
N GLY A 70 -0.14 -9.96 -12.70
CA GLY A 70 1.04 -10.54 -13.32
C GLY A 70 2.30 -10.34 -12.49
N SER A 71 2.47 -9.17 -11.88
CA SER A 71 3.60 -8.91 -10.98
C SER A 71 3.52 -9.72 -9.68
N ILE A 72 2.32 -9.99 -9.18
CA ILE A 72 2.09 -10.85 -8.01
C ILE A 72 2.37 -12.31 -8.36
N LYS A 73 1.87 -12.80 -9.51
CA LYS A 73 2.14 -14.17 -9.99
C LYS A 73 3.64 -14.47 -10.07
N ASN A 74 4.43 -13.48 -10.44
CA ASN A 74 5.87 -13.59 -10.64
C ASN A 74 6.68 -13.44 -9.34
N GLN A 75 6.05 -13.41 -8.16
CA GLN A 75 6.77 -13.36 -6.90
C GLN A 75 7.54 -14.66 -6.65
N LYS A 76 8.78 -14.55 -6.16
CA LYS A 76 9.62 -15.68 -5.80
C LYS A 76 9.12 -16.40 -4.54
N TYR A 77 8.44 -15.68 -3.65
CA TYR A 77 7.79 -16.25 -2.48
C TYR A 77 6.31 -16.49 -2.79
N ASP A 78 5.85 -17.72 -2.60
CA ASP A 78 4.57 -18.19 -3.11
C ASP A 78 3.49 -18.43 -2.04
N ASN A 79 3.81 -18.33 -0.73
CA ASN A 79 2.80 -18.50 0.32
C ASN A 79 2.00 -17.22 0.55
N TYR A 80 1.11 -16.93 -0.41
CA TYR A 80 0.20 -15.78 -0.36
C TYR A 80 -1.18 -16.12 -0.89
N VAL A 81 -2.15 -15.28 -0.52
CA VAL A 81 -3.49 -15.22 -1.12
C VAL A 81 -3.83 -13.79 -1.46
N VAL A 82 -4.32 -13.54 -2.67
CA VAL A 82 -4.81 -12.22 -3.11
C VAL A 82 -6.28 -12.07 -2.73
N TYR A 83 -6.63 -10.98 -2.07
CA TYR A 83 -7.99 -10.56 -1.77
C TYR A 83 -8.33 -9.36 -2.64
N LEU A 84 -8.86 -9.65 -3.83
CA LEU A 84 -9.30 -8.64 -4.79
C LEU A 84 -10.72 -8.21 -4.44
N VAL A 85 -10.93 -6.93 -4.18
CA VAL A 85 -12.24 -6.40 -3.83
C VAL A 85 -12.66 -5.30 -4.79
N GLY A 86 -13.75 -5.54 -5.51
CA GLY A 86 -14.42 -4.55 -6.36
C GLY A 86 -15.23 -3.57 -5.50
N ASP A 87 -15.03 -2.27 -5.72
CA ASP A 87 -15.86 -1.23 -5.11
C ASP A 87 -17.10 -0.99 -5.97
N LYS A 88 -18.07 -1.92 -5.90
CA LYS A 88 -19.23 -2.01 -6.78
C LYS A 88 -18.80 -1.92 -8.25
N TYR A 89 -18.06 -2.90 -8.69
CA TYR A 89 -17.56 -2.96 -10.06
C TYR A 89 -18.66 -3.46 -10.99
N ASP A 90 -19.14 -2.59 -11.87
CA ASP A 90 -20.17 -2.96 -12.86
C ASP A 90 -19.54 -3.75 -14.01
N GLY A 91 -20.13 -4.90 -14.34
CA GLY A 91 -19.59 -5.80 -15.38
C GLY A 91 -18.35 -6.56 -14.92
N ASP A 92 -18.40 -7.20 -13.75
CA ASP A 92 -17.26 -7.88 -13.11
C ASP A 92 -16.78 -9.14 -13.86
N GLU A 93 -17.48 -9.56 -14.89
CA GLU A 93 -17.05 -10.68 -15.77
C GLU A 93 -15.68 -10.40 -16.43
N GLU A 94 -15.40 -9.15 -16.77
CA GLU A 94 -14.09 -8.75 -17.30
C GLU A 94 -12.96 -8.99 -16.29
N ILE A 95 -13.23 -8.69 -15.02
CA ILE A 95 -12.26 -8.93 -13.92
C ILE A 95 -12.08 -10.42 -13.72
N LYS A 96 -13.16 -11.20 -13.67
CA LYS A 96 -13.11 -12.65 -13.49
C LYS A 96 -12.27 -13.30 -14.57
N LYS A 97 -12.45 -12.89 -15.82
CA LYS A 97 -11.62 -13.35 -16.92
C LYS A 97 -10.14 -13.07 -16.70
N VAL A 98 -9.78 -11.86 -16.29
CA VAL A 98 -8.37 -11.51 -15.99
C VAL A 98 -7.83 -12.36 -14.83
N MET A 99 -8.63 -12.58 -13.79
CA MET A 99 -8.22 -13.43 -12.66
C MET A 99 -7.89 -14.85 -13.10
N ASP A 100 -8.78 -15.46 -13.88
CA ASP A 100 -8.63 -16.85 -14.36
C ASP A 100 -7.42 -17.01 -15.30
N GLU A 101 -7.14 -15.97 -16.11
CA GLU A 101 -5.99 -15.97 -17.03
C GLU A 101 -4.65 -15.79 -16.30
N VAL A 102 -4.61 -15.00 -15.21
CA VAL A 102 -3.34 -14.52 -14.65
C VAL A 102 -2.94 -15.26 -13.39
N ILE A 103 -3.83 -15.43 -12.43
CA ILE A 103 -3.49 -15.97 -11.12
C ILE A 103 -3.86 -17.46 -11.02
N PRO A 104 -2.98 -18.31 -10.48
CA PRO A 104 -3.31 -19.73 -10.27
C PRO A 104 -4.56 -19.90 -9.40
N LYS A 105 -5.38 -20.91 -9.76
CA LYS A 105 -6.60 -21.25 -9.02
C LYS A 105 -6.29 -21.48 -7.54
N GLY A 106 -7.08 -20.87 -6.67
CA GLY A 106 -6.90 -20.96 -5.21
C GLY A 106 -5.97 -19.90 -4.59
N LYS A 107 -5.21 -19.16 -5.41
CA LYS A 107 -4.35 -18.05 -4.94
C LYS A 107 -5.04 -16.68 -4.93
N LEU A 108 -6.29 -16.60 -5.37
CA LEU A 108 -7.07 -15.36 -5.38
C LEU A 108 -8.50 -15.62 -4.92
N LYS A 109 -9.01 -14.73 -4.08
CA LYS A 109 -10.42 -14.64 -3.67
C LYS A 109 -10.96 -13.28 -4.10
N TYR A 110 -12.05 -13.29 -4.85
CA TYR A 110 -12.71 -12.08 -5.32
C TYR A 110 -14.00 -11.82 -4.54
N HIS A 111 -14.24 -10.55 -4.24
CA HIS A 111 -15.51 -10.08 -3.71
C HIS A 111 -15.86 -8.74 -4.35
N ASN A 112 -17.07 -8.62 -4.88
CA ASN A 112 -17.58 -7.34 -5.36
C ASN A 112 -18.55 -6.76 -4.33
N LEU A 113 -18.33 -5.52 -3.89
CA LEU A 113 -19.26 -4.86 -2.96
C LEU A 113 -20.59 -4.62 -3.66
N SER A 114 -21.71 -4.92 -2.98
CA SER A 114 -23.05 -4.68 -3.50
C SER A 114 -23.41 -3.19 -3.58
N THR A 115 -22.77 -2.38 -2.73
CA THR A 115 -22.94 -0.92 -2.70
C THR A 115 -21.57 -0.26 -2.74
N PRO A 116 -21.41 0.91 -3.41
CA PRO A 116 -20.17 1.64 -3.36
C PRO A 116 -19.94 2.18 -1.95
N GLY A 117 -18.73 2.00 -1.44
CA GLY A 117 -18.41 2.35 -0.06
C GLY A 117 -18.59 3.84 0.24
N GLU A 118 -17.90 4.68 -0.49
CA GLU A 118 -17.80 6.12 -0.22
C GLU A 118 -18.50 6.98 -1.28
N ARG A 119 -18.81 6.45 -2.46
CA ARG A 119 -19.31 7.23 -3.59
C ARG A 119 -20.69 7.85 -3.35
N ASP A 120 -21.51 7.21 -2.55
CA ASP A 120 -22.89 7.65 -2.28
C ASP A 120 -23.02 8.49 -0.99
N LYS A 121 -21.91 8.88 -0.34
CA LYS A 121 -21.92 9.59 0.94
C LYS A 121 -21.99 11.11 0.84
N GLY A 122 -22.16 11.66 -0.35
CA GLY A 122 -22.23 13.12 -0.56
C GLY A 122 -20.94 13.86 -0.23
N PHE A 123 -19.81 13.17 -0.28
CA PHE A 123 -18.51 13.77 -0.02
C PHE A 123 -18.13 14.80 -1.09
N THR A 124 -17.43 15.85 -0.68
CA THR A 124 -16.76 16.75 -1.62
C THR A 124 -15.76 15.98 -2.48
N LYS A 125 -15.43 16.51 -3.65
CA LYS A 125 -14.43 15.90 -4.55
C LYS A 125 -13.10 15.61 -3.84
N GLN A 126 -12.67 16.47 -2.93
CA GLN A 126 -11.46 16.28 -2.14
C GLN A 126 -11.61 15.14 -1.13
N GLN A 127 -12.69 15.11 -0.36
CA GLN A 127 -13.00 14.06 0.60
C GLN A 127 -13.11 12.69 -0.09
N PHE A 128 -13.84 12.64 -1.21
CA PHE A 128 -13.94 11.42 -2.00
C PHE A 128 -12.55 10.94 -2.46
N ARG A 129 -11.70 11.84 -2.96
CA ARG A 129 -10.34 11.51 -3.39
C ARG A 129 -9.47 10.96 -2.25
N TYR A 130 -9.73 11.41 -1.02
CA TYR A 130 -8.95 10.96 0.14
C TYR A 130 -9.43 9.63 0.72
N THR A 131 -10.67 9.27 0.49
CA THR A 131 -11.31 8.12 1.16
C THR A 131 -11.78 7.03 0.20
N ALA A 132 -11.61 7.24 -1.10
CA ALA A 132 -12.03 6.26 -2.10
C ALA A 132 -11.36 4.90 -1.88
N GLY A 133 -12.18 3.86 -1.89
CA GLY A 133 -11.73 2.48 -1.71
C GLY A 133 -11.63 2.00 -0.25
N CYS A 134 -11.96 2.83 0.75
CA CYS A 134 -11.96 2.39 2.17
C CYS A 134 -12.82 1.14 2.39
N GLY A 135 -14.01 1.10 1.82
CA GLY A 135 -14.92 -0.04 1.93
C GLY A 135 -14.30 -1.31 1.35
N ALA A 136 -13.76 -1.21 0.15
CA ALA A 136 -13.10 -2.34 -0.54
C ALA A 136 -11.86 -2.81 0.23
N MET A 137 -11.01 -1.88 0.70
CA MET A 137 -9.84 -2.21 1.52
C MET A 137 -10.23 -2.92 2.82
N ASN A 138 -11.23 -2.42 3.53
CA ASN A 138 -11.70 -3.03 4.77
C ASN A 138 -12.29 -4.42 4.56
N LYS A 139 -13.00 -4.63 3.45
CA LYS A 139 -13.50 -5.96 3.09
C LYS A 139 -12.35 -6.93 2.82
N GLY A 140 -11.33 -6.49 2.09
CA GLY A 140 -10.13 -7.30 1.83
C GLY A 140 -9.39 -7.67 3.13
N LEU A 141 -9.21 -6.71 4.04
CA LEU A 141 -8.64 -6.97 5.37
C LEU A 141 -9.46 -7.99 6.16
N GLN A 142 -10.80 -7.88 6.13
CA GLN A 142 -11.68 -8.84 6.80
C GLN A 142 -11.55 -10.24 6.22
N MET A 143 -11.47 -10.37 4.89
CA MET A 143 -11.29 -11.66 4.22
C MET A 143 -9.94 -12.28 4.58
N ALA A 144 -8.85 -11.52 4.55
CA ALA A 144 -7.53 -11.98 4.92
C ALA A 144 -7.45 -12.45 6.39
N LYS A 145 -8.08 -11.70 7.31
CA LYS A 145 -8.19 -12.08 8.72
C LYS A 145 -8.95 -13.39 8.90
N ASN A 146 -10.08 -13.56 8.22
CA ASN A 146 -10.90 -14.77 8.30
C ASN A 146 -10.15 -16.02 7.78
N ASP A 147 -9.22 -15.83 6.85
CA ASP A 147 -8.40 -16.91 6.31
C ASP A 147 -7.10 -17.16 7.10
N GLY A 148 -6.94 -16.51 8.25
CA GLY A 148 -5.78 -16.67 9.12
C GLY A 148 -4.49 -16.15 8.51
N CYS A 149 -4.52 -15.04 7.73
CA CYS A 149 -3.31 -14.40 7.27
C CYS A 149 -2.69 -13.56 8.41
N ASP A 150 -1.48 -13.91 8.81
CA ASP A 150 -0.76 -13.22 9.89
C ASP A 150 -0.14 -11.90 9.43
N TYR A 151 0.16 -11.79 8.15
CA TYR A 151 0.81 -10.65 7.53
C TYR A 151 -0.03 -10.09 6.39
N ILE A 152 -0.26 -8.80 6.41
CA ILE A 152 -0.96 -8.10 5.34
C ILE A 152 0.04 -7.33 4.49
N VAL A 153 -0.16 -7.40 3.19
CA VAL A 153 0.53 -6.57 2.20
C VAL A 153 -0.54 -5.90 1.35
N ARG A 154 -0.32 -4.67 0.96
CA ARG A 154 -1.27 -3.96 0.11
C ARG A 154 -0.64 -3.59 -1.23
N ILE A 155 -1.43 -3.67 -2.28
CA ILE A 155 -1.09 -3.16 -3.60
C ILE A 155 -2.31 -2.51 -4.25
N ASP A 156 -2.13 -1.39 -4.92
CA ASP A 156 -3.17 -0.80 -5.76
C ASP A 156 -3.26 -1.56 -7.09
N HIS A 157 -4.46 -1.65 -7.65
CA HIS A 157 -4.71 -2.42 -8.88
C HIS A 157 -3.96 -1.89 -10.12
N ASP A 158 -3.32 -0.73 -10.01
CA ASP A 158 -2.52 -0.09 -11.07
C ASP A 158 -1.00 -0.02 -10.75
N ASP A 159 -0.56 -0.62 -9.64
CA ASP A 159 0.84 -0.70 -9.25
C ASP A 159 1.47 -2.07 -9.58
N LYS A 160 2.79 -2.16 -9.50
CA LYS A 160 3.55 -3.41 -9.71
C LYS A 160 4.59 -3.64 -8.63
N TRP A 161 4.93 -4.91 -8.42
CA TRP A 161 6.07 -5.32 -7.60
C TRP A 161 7.20 -5.93 -8.43
N SER A 162 8.44 -5.82 -7.94
CA SER A 162 9.54 -6.66 -8.38
C SER A 162 9.33 -8.10 -7.90
N PRO A 163 9.92 -9.10 -8.58
CA PRO A 163 9.73 -10.50 -8.22
C PRO A 163 10.22 -10.88 -6.82
N ASP A 164 11.06 -10.08 -6.20
CA ASP A 164 11.66 -10.29 -4.88
C ASP A 164 10.94 -9.58 -3.73
N HIS A 165 9.84 -8.86 -3.99
CA HIS A 165 9.15 -8.06 -2.97
C HIS A 165 8.69 -8.89 -1.77
N LEU A 166 7.88 -9.93 -2.00
CA LEU A 166 7.39 -10.79 -0.92
C LEU A 166 8.51 -11.62 -0.27
N GLU A 167 9.51 -12.02 -1.04
CA GLU A 167 10.67 -12.74 -0.51
C GLU A 167 11.44 -11.90 0.51
N LEU A 168 11.70 -10.63 0.21
CA LEU A 168 12.37 -9.70 1.12
C LEU A 168 11.58 -9.48 2.40
N LEU A 169 10.25 -9.31 2.30
CA LEU A 169 9.38 -9.20 3.46
C LEU A 169 9.41 -10.47 4.31
N ALA A 170 9.34 -11.63 3.67
CA ALA A 170 9.39 -12.92 4.38
C ALA A 170 10.73 -13.12 5.10
N LYS A 171 11.85 -12.79 4.47
CA LYS A 171 13.18 -12.81 5.10
C LYS A 171 13.25 -11.90 6.33
N ALA A 172 12.73 -10.69 6.23
CA ALA A 172 12.71 -9.74 7.35
C ALA A 172 11.91 -10.29 8.53
N TYR A 173 10.71 -10.81 8.30
CA TYR A 173 9.86 -11.39 9.35
C TYR A 173 10.42 -12.71 9.90
N THR A 174 11.14 -13.48 9.11
CA THR A 174 11.84 -14.69 9.58
C THR A 174 12.97 -14.33 10.53
N GLN A 175 13.79 -13.35 10.15
CA GLN A 175 14.96 -12.94 10.93
C GLN A 175 14.56 -12.16 12.19
N TYR A 176 13.46 -11.40 12.12
CA TYR A 176 12.97 -10.52 13.19
C TYR A 176 11.46 -10.73 13.43
N PRO A 177 11.10 -11.80 14.14
CA PRO A 177 9.70 -12.16 14.36
C PRO A 177 8.93 -11.14 15.22
N GLU A 178 9.64 -10.22 15.88
CA GLU A 178 9.06 -9.12 16.66
C GLU A 178 8.65 -7.90 15.82
N LEU A 179 8.91 -7.90 14.52
CA LEU A 179 8.51 -6.80 13.65
C LEU A 179 7.00 -6.71 13.47
N ALA A 180 6.46 -5.54 13.74
CA ALA A 180 5.05 -5.23 13.50
C ALA A 180 4.81 -4.69 12.08
N TYR A 181 5.81 -4.04 11.49
CA TYR A 181 5.68 -3.34 10.22
C TYR A 181 7.00 -3.35 9.46
N VAL A 182 6.94 -3.67 8.17
CA VAL A 182 8.08 -3.64 7.27
C VAL A 182 7.68 -2.90 6.00
N PHE A 183 8.56 -2.05 5.50
CA PHE A 183 8.34 -1.39 4.23
C PHE A 183 9.60 -1.37 3.38
N THR A 184 9.40 -1.33 2.07
CA THR A 184 10.46 -1.29 1.08
C THR A 184 10.43 0.05 0.35
N ARG A 185 11.38 0.26 -0.52
CA ARG A 185 11.47 1.43 -1.38
C ARG A 185 10.47 1.34 -2.52
N SER A 186 9.82 2.45 -2.84
CA SER A 186 8.96 2.54 -4.01
C SER A 186 9.44 3.62 -4.98
N ARG A 187 9.13 3.43 -6.25
CA ARG A 187 9.43 4.37 -7.33
C ARG A 187 8.13 4.97 -7.87
N LYS A 188 8.08 6.29 -7.88
CA LYS A 188 7.03 7.04 -8.54
C LYS A 188 7.63 7.84 -9.69
N LYS A 189 7.32 7.49 -10.93
CA LYS A 189 7.75 8.28 -12.08
C LYS A 189 6.92 9.57 -12.14
N VAL A 190 7.57 10.70 -11.92
CA VAL A 190 6.94 12.02 -11.99
C VAL A 190 6.88 12.49 -13.43
N ASP A 191 5.72 13.04 -13.83
CA ASP A 191 5.57 13.64 -15.14
C ASP A 191 6.30 14.99 -15.19
N ALA A 192 7.35 15.08 -16.02
CA ALA A 192 8.19 16.28 -16.16
C ALA A 192 7.43 17.53 -16.66
N THR A 193 6.19 17.37 -17.13
CA THR A 193 5.41 18.45 -17.74
C THR A 193 4.70 19.36 -16.73
N ASN A 194 4.71 19.05 -15.43
CA ASN A 194 4.04 19.86 -14.42
C ASN A 194 5.05 20.59 -13.52
N SER A 195 5.56 21.71 -14.00
CA SER A 195 6.61 22.52 -13.36
C SER A 195 6.21 23.04 -11.96
N SER A 196 4.91 23.26 -11.69
CA SER A 196 4.41 23.71 -10.38
C SER A 196 4.46 22.64 -9.29
N LYS A 197 4.61 21.36 -9.67
CA LYS A 197 4.77 20.23 -8.76
C LYS A 197 6.22 19.77 -8.59
N LYS A 198 7.17 20.46 -9.20
CA LYS A 198 8.60 20.19 -9.06
C LYS A 198 9.08 20.23 -7.61
N PHE A 199 8.44 20.99 -6.74
CA PHE A 199 8.87 21.14 -5.35
C PHE A 199 8.45 20.02 -4.41
N MET A 200 7.31 19.35 -4.66
CA MET A 200 6.90 18.21 -3.82
C MET A 200 7.55 16.88 -4.25
N TYR A 201 8.09 16.84 -5.47
CA TYR A 201 8.69 15.66 -6.07
C TYR A 201 9.91 16.07 -6.90
N GLN A 202 10.89 16.76 -6.30
CA GLN A 202 12.12 16.93 -7.05
C GLN A 202 12.78 15.57 -7.23
N PRO A 203 12.96 15.11 -8.45
CA PRO A 203 13.81 13.99 -8.68
C PRO A 203 15.26 14.45 -8.47
N ARG A 204 15.86 14.11 -7.42
CA ARG A 204 17.17 13.49 -7.62
C ARG A 204 16.82 12.13 -8.18
N ASP A 205 16.84 11.99 -9.43
CA ASP A 205 16.58 10.90 -10.36
C ASP A 205 15.84 9.62 -9.89
N GLU A 206 15.52 9.39 -8.70
CA GLU A 206 14.69 8.31 -8.15
C GLU A 206 14.35 8.66 -6.73
N ARG A 207 13.33 9.49 -6.51
CA ARG A 207 12.90 9.74 -5.14
C ARG A 207 12.30 8.50 -4.54
N HIS A 208 12.93 8.10 -3.50
CA HIS A 208 12.43 7.14 -2.57
C HIS A 208 11.28 7.78 -1.81
N THR A 209 10.09 7.26 -2.01
CA THR A 209 8.91 7.74 -1.31
C THR A 209 8.86 7.25 0.15
N ASN A 210 9.96 6.71 0.66
CA ASN A 210 9.97 5.98 1.92
C ASN A 210 10.97 6.59 2.92
N THR A 211 10.98 7.92 3.03
CA THR A 211 11.64 8.60 4.16
C THR A 211 10.61 8.92 5.22
N ILE A 212 10.89 8.54 6.45
CA ILE A 212 10.10 8.94 7.63
C ILE A 212 10.81 10.14 8.25
N GLU A 213 10.10 11.24 8.39
CA GLU A 213 10.62 12.42 9.08
C GLU A 213 10.83 12.12 10.57
N PRO A 214 12.01 12.43 11.17
CA PRO A 214 12.36 12.00 12.53
C PRO A 214 11.45 12.54 13.63
N ASN A 215 10.95 13.74 13.44
CA ASN A 215 10.15 14.45 14.44
C ASN A 215 8.65 14.23 14.26
N ASN A 216 8.25 13.53 13.23
CA ASN A 216 6.87 13.31 12.88
C ASN A 216 6.71 11.83 12.56
N LEU A 217 6.33 11.02 13.53
CA LEU A 217 5.91 9.63 13.30
C LEU A 217 4.66 9.56 12.42
N GLY A 218 4.29 10.68 11.80
CA GLY A 218 3.26 10.83 10.83
C GLY A 218 3.81 10.62 9.44
N TYR A 219 3.00 10.06 8.59
CA TYR A 219 3.18 9.98 7.16
C TYR A 219 3.14 11.39 6.57
N THR A 220 4.25 11.88 6.04
CA THR A 220 4.19 13.05 5.19
C THR A 220 3.77 12.61 3.79
N HIS A 221 2.88 13.37 3.19
CA HIS A 221 2.21 13.02 1.93
C HIS A 221 3.22 12.69 0.82
N GLY A 222 3.44 11.42 0.58
CA GLY A 222 4.35 10.91 -0.45
C GLY A 222 5.55 10.11 0.05
N ASP A 223 5.73 9.94 1.37
CA ASP A 223 6.94 9.32 1.91
C ASP A 223 6.90 7.79 1.93
N VAL A 224 5.74 7.19 2.17
CA VAL A 224 5.59 5.74 2.10
C VAL A 224 4.47 5.37 1.13
N SER A 225 4.78 4.62 0.08
CA SER A 225 3.77 4.08 -0.83
C SER A 225 3.04 2.93 -0.16
N HIS A 226 1.71 2.92 -0.24
CA HIS A 226 0.88 1.82 0.23
C HIS A 226 1.22 0.47 -0.41
N SER A 227 1.67 0.50 -1.66
CA SER A 227 2.07 -0.71 -2.39
C SER A 227 3.48 -1.22 -1.99
N ALA A 228 4.12 -0.59 -1.00
CA ALA A 228 5.44 -0.97 -0.52
C ALA A 228 5.44 -1.45 0.94
N VAL A 229 4.27 -1.62 1.56
CA VAL A 229 4.15 -1.88 3.00
C VAL A 229 3.59 -3.25 3.32
N SER A 230 4.07 -3.79 4.43
CA SER A 230 3.54 -4.98 5.08
C SER A 230 3.41 -4.76 6.58
N TRP A 231 2.39 -5.34 7.20
CA TRP A 231 2.23 -5.26 8.65
C TRP A 231 1.61 -6.53 9.21
N ARG A 232 1.77 -6.69 10.52
CA ARG A 232 1.19 -7.78 11.31
C ARG A 232 -0.02 -7.24 12.10
N PRO A 233 -1.27 -7.54 11.71
CA PRO A 233 -2.47 -7.00 12.36
C PRO A 233 -2.54 -7.30 13.87
N SER A 234 -2.07 -8.46 14.31
CA SER A 234 -2.05 -8.83 15.73
C SER A 234 -1.20 -7.88 16.60
N MET A 235 -0.19 -7.24 16.03
CA MET A 235 0.69 -6.30 16.71
C MET A 235 0.23 -4.84 16.54
N CYS A 236 -0.37 -4.51 15.40
CA CYS A 236 -0.81 -3.14 15.11
C CYS A 236 -2.22 -2.82 15.63
N GLY A 237 -2.98 -3.81 16.11
CA GLY A 237 -4.39 -3.68 16.46
C GLY A 237 -5.33 -3.92 15.26
N ASP A 238 -6.64 -4.04 15.53
CA ASP A 238 -7.66 -4.26 14.49
C ASP A 238 -7.97 -2.95 13.75
N LEU A 239 -6.99 -2.49 12.98
CA LEU A 239 -7.06 -1.24 12.25
C LEU A 239 -7.92 -1.38 11.00
N ARG A 240 -8.75 -0.35 10.75
CA ARG A 240 -9.58 -0.20 9.56
C ARG A 240 -9.29 1.13 8.89
N TYR A 241 -9.39 1.15 7.58
CA TYR A 241 -9.40 2.41 6.85
C TYR A 241 -10.66 3.20 7.22
N ARG A 242 -10.50 4.48 7.51
CA ARG A 242 -11.60 5.37 7.88
C ARG A 242 -11.83 6.40 6.80
N ASP A 243 -13.07 6.51 6.37
CA ASP A 243 -13.47 7.60 5.49
C ASP A 243 -13.61 8.95 6.24
N ALA A 244 -13.92 10.02 5.52
CA ALA A 244 -14.01 11.36 6.08
C ALA A 244 -15.02 11.46 7.25
N SER A 245 -16.17 10.79 7.14
CA SER A 245 -17.19 10.81 8.21
C SER A 245 -16.74 10.04 9.44
N GLN A 246 -16.11 8.91 9.26
CA GLN A 246 -15.58 8.08 10.34
C GLN A 246 -14.43 8.76 11.07
N GLN A 247 -13.56 9.49 10.36
CA GLN A 247 -12.50 10.29 10.96
C GLN A 247 -13.08 11.43 11.82
N ALA A 248 -14.08 12.15 11.30
CA ALA A 248 -14.75 13.22 12.03
C ALA A 248 -15.46 12.71 13.29
N ASN A 249 -16.10 11.54 13.23
CA ASN A 249 -16.80 10.95 14.38
C ASN A 249 -15.86 10.50 15.50
N THR A 250 -14.65 10.05 15.16
CA THR A 250 -13.66 9.59 16.16
C THR A 250 -12.82 10.71 16.75
N ALA A 251 -12.82 11.88 16.09
CA ALA A 251 -12.14 13.08 16.55
C ALA A 251 -13.03 14.31 16.30
N PRO A 252 -14.07 14.53 17.12
CA PRO A 252 -15.09 15.56 16.89
C PRO A 252 -14.55 16.99 16.80
N LYS A 253 -13.29 17.23 17.18
CA LYS A 253 -12.59 18.51 16.99
C LYS A 253 -11.97 18.67 15.61
N ILE A 254 -11.96 17.62 14.76
CA ILE A 254 -11.46 17.68 13.40
C ILE A 254 -12.64 17.97 12.48
N PRO A 255 -12.77 19.17 11.92
CA PRO A 255 -13.79 19.44 10.92
C PRO A 255 -13.66 18.47 9.75
N MET A 256 -14.76 18.02 9.19
CA MET A 256 -14.79 17.12 8.05
C MET A 256 -13.96 17.65 6.84
N ALA A 257 -13.79 18.97 6.75
CA ALA A 257 -12.92 19.62 5.78
C ALA A 257 -11.40 19.40 6.00
N LYS A 258 -11.00 18.92 7.19
CA LYS A 258 -9.60 18.69 7.58
C LYS A 258 -9.26 17.20 7.74
N THR A 259 -10.03 16.31 7.14
CA THR A 259 -9.74 14.88 7.17
C THR A 259 -8.46 14.55 6.38
N ASN A 260 -7.71 13.58 6.87
CA ASN A 260 -6.54 13.07 6.18
C ASN A 260 -6.95 12.09 5.06
N PRO A 261 -6.09 11.85 4.04
CA PRO A 261 -6.19 10.66 3.22
C PRO A 261 -6.29 9.41 4.10
N ALA A 262 -7.14 8.46 3.72
CA ALA A 262 -7.44 7.28 4.53
C ALA A 262 -6.19 6.42 4.81
N ASP A 263 -5.26 6.44 3.88
CA ASP A 263 -3.95 5.81 4.00
C ASP A 263 -3.07 6.50 5.05
N VAL A 264 -3.04 7.81 5.03
CA VAL A 264 -2.32 8.61 6.04
C VAL A 264 -2.92 8.40 7.43
N ASP A 265 -4.25 8.43 7.56
CA ASP A 265 -4.94 8.15 8.82
C ASP A 265 -4.64 6.74 9.34
N MET A 266 -4.72 5.75 8.47
CA MET A 266 -4.42 4.35 8.81
C MET A 266 -2.97 4.21 9.28
N PHE A 267 -2.01 4.77 8.53
CA PHE A 267 -0.60 4.72 8.86
C PHE A 267 -0.30 5.40 10.22
N ASN A 268 -0.83 6.59 10.44
CA ASN A 268 -0.61 7.30 11.71
C ASN A 268 -1.12 6.52 12.93
N ARG A 269 -2.29 5.89 12.80
CA ARG A 269 -2.84 5.05 13.87
C ARG A 269 -2.01 3.78 14.08
N MET A 270 -1.52 3.19 13.00
CA MET A 270 -0.65 2.02 13.05
C MET A 270 0.69 2.35 13.73
N MET A 271 1.35 3.43 13.32
CA MET A 271 2.61 3.85 13.92
C MET A 271 2.45 4.23 15.39
N LYS A 272 1.32 4.87 15.75
CA LYS A 272 1.00 5.11 17.16
C LYS A 272 0.87 3.80 17.95
N ALA A 273 0.13 2.82 17.44
CA ALA A 273 -0.05 1.53 18.10
C ALA A 273 1.27 0.76 18.25
N ILE A 274 2.13 0.79 17.24
CA ILE A 274 3.47 0.19 17.25
C ILE A 274 4.31 0.83 18.35
N LYS A 275 4.35 2.16 18.40
CA LYS A 275 5.13 2.92 19.39
C LYS A 275 4.61 2.70 20.81
N ASP A 276 3.31 2.81 21.02
CA ASP A 276 2.71 2.68 22.37
C ASP A 276 2.96 1.28 22.97
N LYS A 277 3.13 0.27 22.14
CA LYS A 277 3.40 -1.11 22.55
C LYS A 277 4.87 -1.50 22.52
N GLY A 278 5.75 -0.61 22.14
CA GLY A 278 7.20 -0.87 22.03
C GLY A 278 7.54 -1.89 20.91
N HIS A 279 6.67 -2.06 19.91
CA HIS A 279 6.94 -2.95 18.78
C HIS A 279 7.95 -2.32 17.81
N LYS A 280 8.67 -3.17 17.10
CA LYS A 280 9.65 -2.75 16.09
C LYS A 280 9.03 -2.61 14.71
N TYR A 281 9.64 -1.74 13.91
CA TYR A 281 9.35 -1.62 12.47
C TYR A 281 10.65 -1.41 11.69
N MET A 282 10.64 -1.81 10.41
CA MET A 282 11.85 -1.89 9.62
C MET A 282 11.68 -1.28 8.24
N TYR A 283 12.73 -0.62 7.77
CA TYR A 283 12.88 -0.20 6.38
C TYR A 283 13.92 -1.04 5.66
N ILE A 284 13.57 -1.57 4.51
CA ILE A 284 14.49 -2.26 3.60
C ILE A 284 14.69 -1.35 2.37
N PRO A 285 15.87 -0.73 2.20
CA PRO A 285 16.14 0.23 1.13
C PRO A 285 16.33 -0.45 -0.22
N ARG A 286 15.44 -1.36 -0.58
CA ARG A 286 15.38 -2.08 -1.86
C ARG A 286 14.16 -1.60 -2.63
N LEU A 287 14.38 -1.18 -3.87
CA LEU A 287 13.30 -0.77 -4.78
C LEU A 287 12.51 -2.00 -5.23
N THR A 288 11.31 -2.18 -4.72
CA THR A 288 10.47 -3.33 -5.03
C THR A 288 9.04 -2.98 -5.42
N SER A 289 8.64 -1.72 -5.28
CA SER A 289 7.30 -1.26 -5.63
C SER A 289 7.37 -0.15 -6.66
N PHE A 290 6.52 -0.24 -7.67
CA PHE A 290 6.49 0.68 -8.82
C PHE A 290 5.09 1.27 -8.97
N TYR A 291 4.98 2.54 -8.67
CA TYR A 291 3.76 3.31 -8.82
C TYR A 291 3.57 3.74 -10.28
N ARG A 292 2.43 3.44 -10.87
CA ARG A 292 2.10 3.87 -12.22
C ARG A 292 1.75 5.36 -12.26
N ASN A 293 2.40 6.11 -13.14
CA ASN A 293 2.09 7.52 -13.31
C ASN A 293 0.77 7.74 -14.09
N ARG A 294 0.31 9.01 -14.13
CA ARG A 294 -0.94 9.39 -14.82
C ARG A 294 -0.95 9.13 -16.33
N LYS A 295 0.22 8.91 -16.95
CA LYS A 295 0.37 8.56 -18.37
C LYS A 295 0.48 7.05 -18.60
N GLY A 296 0.20 6.24 -17.59
CA GLY A 296 0.25 4.80 -17.70
C GLY A 296 1.66 4.19 -17.74
N LYS A 297 2.70 4.95 -17.38
CA LYS A 297 4.10 4.49 -17.39
C LYS A 297 4.62 4.23 -15.97
N PHE A 298 5.45 3.22 -15.84
CA PHE A 298 6.19 2.91 -14.62
C PHE A 298 7.51 3.66 -14.55
#